data_c8861976b88f2051e45ee90cbffa39e6
#
_entry.id   c8861976b88f2051e45ee90cbffa39e6
#
_cell.length_a   1.000
_cell.length_b   1.000
_cell.length_c   1.000
_cell.angle_alpha   90.00
_cell.angle_beta   90.00
_cell.angle_gamma   90.00
#
_symmetry.space_group_name_H-M   'P 1'
#
loop_
_entity.id
_entity.type
_entity.pdbx_description
1 polymer ?
#
loop_
_entity_poly.entity_id
_entity_poly.type
_entity_poly.pdbx_seq_one_letter_code
_entity_poly.pdbx_strand_id
1 'polypeptide(L)'
;MLKCAKKIKKNVLPLRKFNNMLDYLVVCPLVFLAGFVDAVAGGGGLISLPAYMIVGLNPIDAIGTNKFSASCGTFVATMRYWRCGFIHWKELVSAVITALIGSWFGARLALLVENDIFKMIMLVILPITAFFVLNKRTLSKYRYPYPVRKTNNIIAFLALLMGLYDGFYGPGTGTFLMLMLVGIAHVSLERAVGTTKVINLSTNIASLSVYLVHGKVLFPLALVAAIFGIAGNFIGARYFTRKGSNIVKPIIIVVLTIFFIKLCWELFVK
;
A
#
# COMPACT_ATOMS: atom_id res chain seq x y z
N MET A 1 38.42 -0.38 -10.72
CA MET A 1 37.09 -0.08 -11.25
C MET A 1 36.48 -1.18 -12.09
N LEU A 2 37.18 -1.88 -12.97
CA LEU A 2 36.66 -2.96 -13.83
C LEU A 2 36.22 -4.26 -13.07
N LYS A 3 36.77 -4.56 -11.90
CA LYS A 3 36.35 -5.71 -11.07
C LYS A 3 35.01 -5.48 -10.37
N CYS A 4 34.64 -4.23 -10.03
CA CYS A 4 33.34 -3.88 -9.45
C CYS A 4 32.21 -4.00 -10.49
N ALA A 5 32.44 -3.57 -11.73
CA ALA A 5 31.49 -3.67 -12.82
C ALA A 5 31.17 -5.13 -13.21
N LYS A 6 32.15 -6.03 -13.11
CA LYS A 6 31.96 -7.48 -13.35
C LYS A 6 31.18 -8.18 -12.24
N LYS A 7 31.23 -7.69 -10.97
CA LYS A 7 30.50 -8.26 -9.85
C LYS A 7 29.00 -7.87 -9.88
N ILE A 8 28.70 -6.69 -10.45
CA ILE A 8 27.32 -6.22 -10.64
C ILE A 8 26.62 -7.03 -11.76
N LYS A 9 27.34 -7.48 -12.78
CA LYS A 9 26.78 -8.29 -13.88
C LYS A 9 26.47 -9.74 -13.51
N LYS A 10 27.02 -10.29 -12.41
CA LYS A 10 26.86 -11.71 -12.02
C LYS A 10 25.63 -11.97 -11.14
N ASN A 11 24.97 -10.94 -10.61
CA ASN A 11 23.76 -11.05 -9.78
C ASN A 11 22.48 -10.57 -10.48
N VAL A 12 22.50 -10.37 -11.78
CA VAL A 12 21.27 -10.32 -12.55
C VAL A 12 20.79 -11.77 -12.66
N LEU A 13 19.94 -12.19 -11.70
CA LEU A 13 19.16 -13.41 -11.87
C LEU A 13 18.59 -13.40 -13.30
N PRO A 14 18.61 -14.57 -14.01
CA PRO A 14 18.01 -14.67 -15.32
C PRO A 14 16.58 -14.13 -15.18
N LEU A 15 16.27 -13.05 -15.89
CA LEU A 15 14.91 -12.51 -15.98
C LEU A 15 14.04 -13.72 -16.33
N ARG A 16 13.31 -14.25 -15.32
CA ARG A 16 12.30 -15.27 -15.58
C ARG A 16 11.44 -14.64 -16.66
N LYS A 17 11.46 -15.22 -17.87
CA LYS A 17 10.63 -14.74 -18.96
C LYS A 17 9.18 -14.91 -18.48
N PHE A 18 8.57 -13.82 -17.98
CA PHE A 18 7.16 -13.72 -17.72
C PHE A 18 6.46 -13.68 -19.08
N ASN A 19 6.50 -14.80 -19.80
CA ASN A 19 5.86 -15.00 -21.09
C ASN A 19 4.60 -15.84 -20.97
N ASN A 20 4.24 -16.28 -19.75
CA ASN A 20 3.03 -17.05 -19.57
C ASN A 20 1.84 -16.07 -19.46
N MET A 21 0.98 -16.08 -20.44
CA MET A 21 -0.30 -15.36 -20.46
C MET A 21 -1.11 -15.62 -19.17
N LEU A 22 -0.93 -16.79 -18.55
CA LEU A 22 -1.53 -17.18 -17.27
C LEU A 22 -1.12 -16.26 -16.10
N ASP A 23 0.13 -15.76 -16.06
CA ASP A 23 0.58 -14.86 -14.99
C ASP A 23 -0.22 -13.54 -15.01
N TYR A 24 -0.46 -13.00 -16.20
CA TYR A 24 -1.28 -11.80 -16.37
C TYR A 24 -2.76 -12.05 -16.07
N LEU A 25 -3.31 -13.21 -16.44
CA LEU A 25 -4.69 -13.60 -16.14
C LEU A 25 -4.96 -13.70 -14.62
N VAL A 26 -3.96 -14.02 -13.82
CA VAL A 26 -4.08 -14.05 -12.36
C VAL A 26 -3.84 -12.67 -11.76
N VAL A 27 -2.75 -11.99 -12.14
CA VAL A 27 -2.33 -10.72 -11.51
C VAL A 27 -3.28 -9.58 -11.86
N CYS A 28 -3.71 -9.43 -13.12
CA CYS A 28 -4.48 -8.27 -13.55
C CYS A 28 -5.83 -8.11 -12.86
N PRO A 29 -6.71 -9.15 -12.77
CA PRO A 29 -7.96 -9.03 -12.04
C PRO A 29 -7.75 -8.77 -10.55
N LEU A 30 -6.73 -9.40 -9.93
CA LEU A 30 -6.44 -9.20 -8.51
C LEU A 30 -5.89 -7.80 -8.24
N VAL A 31 -5.06 -7.23 -9.13
CA VAL A 31 -4.59 -5.85 -9.01
C VAL A 31 -5.70 -4.84 -9.27
N PHE A 32 -6.64 -5.13 -10.19
CA PHE A 32 -7.86 -4.32 -10.34
C PHE A 32 -8.66 -4.29 -9.02
N LEU A 33 -8.93 -5.46 -8.45
CA LEU A 33 -9.64 -5.56 -7.18
C LEU A 33 -8.87 -4.89 -6.05
N ALA A 34 -7.54 -5.07 -5.99
CA ALA A 34 -6.66 -4.40 -5.06
C ALA A 34 -6.76 -2.87 -5.18
N GLY A 35 -6.74 -2.35 -6.41
CA GLY A 35 -6.90 -0.92 -6.65
C GLY A 35 -8.26 -0.38 -6.21
N PHE A 36 -9.34 -1.12 -6.48
CA PHE A 36 -10.68 -0.75 -6.01
C PHE A 36 -10.75 -0.68 -4.49
N VAL A 37 -10.28 -1.73 -3.82
CA VAL A 37 -10.23 -1.80 -2.35
C VAL A 37 -9.31 -0.74 -1.77
N ASP A 38 -8.15 -0.53 -2.40
CA ASP A 38 -7.20 0.50 -1.98
C ASP A 38 -7.84 1.89 -2.00
N ALA A 39 -8.54 2.23 -3.08
CA ALA A 39 -9.22 3.51 -3.17
C ALA A 39 -10.23 3.70 -2.03
N VAL A 40 -11.03 2.70 -1.71
CA VAL A 40 -12.13 2.81 -0.73
C VAL A 40 -11.63 2.70 0.72
N ALA A 41 -10.73 1.78 0.98
CA ALA A 41 -10.39 1.33 2.34
C ALA A 41 -8.88 1.32 2.65
N GLY A 42 -8.02 1.55 1.65
CA GLY A 42 -6.57 1.63 1.84
C GLY A 42 -5.86 0.28 1.97
N GLY A 43 -6.53 -0.84 1.68
CA GLY A 43 -6.01 -2.19 1.90
C GLY A 43 -5.53 -2.94 0.66
N GLY A 44 -5.28 -2.26 -0.47
CA GLY A 44 -4.97 -2.89 -1.75
C GLY A 44 -3.77 -3.83 -1.73
N GLY A 45 -2.72 -3.47 -1.02
CA GLY A 45 -1.50 -4.28 -0.88
C GLY A 45 -1.75 -5.68 -0.30
N LEU A 46 -2.81 -5.86 0.49
CA LEU A 46 -3.21 -7.16 1.03
C LEU A 46 -3.67 -8.14 -0.05
N ILE A 47 -4.10 -7.66 -1.19
CA ILE A 47 -4.53 -8.46 -2.34
C ILE A 47 -3.42 -8.54 -3.40
N SER A 48 -2.82 -7.40 -3.73
CA SER A 48 -1.85 -7.33 -4.83
C SER A 48 -0.52 -8.03 -4.53
N LEU A 49 0.03 -7.92 -3.31
CA LEU A 49 1.30 -8.61 -3.00
C LEU A 49 1.19 -10.13 -3.11
N PRO A 50 0.19 -10.78 -2.49
CA PRO A 50 -0.03 -12.20 -2.74
C PRO A 50 -0.21 -12.55 -4.21
N ALA A 51 -0.90 -11.70 -5.01
CA ALA A 51 -1.08 -11.96 -6.43
C ALA A 51 0.25 -12.03 -7.18
N TYR A 52 1.19 -11.11 -6.90
CA TYR A 52 2.53 -11.14 -7.47
C TYR A 52 3.36 -12.35 -6.98
N MET A 53 3.18 -12.75 -5.72
CA MET A 53 3.90 -13.91 -5.17
C MET A 53 3.38 -15.25 -5.70
N ILE A 54 2.07 -15.38 -5.97
CA ILE A 54 1.47 -16.57 -6.59
C ILE A 54 2.09 -16.85 -7.95
N VAL A 55 2.37 -15.83 -8.74
CA VAL A 55 3.04 -15.99 -10.04
C VAL A 55 4.56 -16.12 -9.92
N GLY A 56 5.08 -16.25 -8.70
CA GLY A 56 6.45 -16.66 -8.39
C GLY A 56 7.48 -15.54 -8.26
N LEU A 57 7.01 -14.29 -8.00
CA LEU A 57 7.93 -13.25 -7.57
C LEU A 57 8.37 -13.51 -6.14
N ASN A 58 9.65 -13.26 -5.85
CA ASN A 58 10.10 -13.20 -4.46
C ASN A 58 9.51 -11.95 -3.76
N PRO A 59 9.46 -11.91 -2.42
CA PRO A 59 8.81 -10.83 -1.68
C PRO A 59 9.28 -9.42 -2.07
N ILE A 60 10.59 -9.22 -2.20
CA ILE A 60 11.17 -7.90 -2.48
C ILE A 60 10.81 -7.43 -3.89
N ASP A 61 10.88 -8.30 -4.91
CA ASP A 61 10.51 -7.97 -6.28
C ASP A 61 8.99 -7.77 -6.42
N ALA A 62 8.19 -8.55 -5.65
CA ALA A 62 6.74 -8.37 -5.55
C ALA A 62 6.38 -6.99 -4.98
N ILE A 63 7.06 -6.56 -3.89
CA ILE A 63 6.86 -5.23 -3.30
C ILE A 63 7.25 -4.15 -4.31
N GLY A 64 8.45 -4.21 -4.90
CA GLY A 64 8.91 -3.22 -5.87
C GLY A 64 7.96 -3.09 -7.07
N THR A 65 7.51 -4.22 -7.64
CA THR A 65 6.56 -4.26 -8.76
C THR A 65 5.21 -3.68 -8.35
N ASN A 66 4.73 -4.03 -7.16
CA ASN A 66 3.49 -3.48 -6.60
C ASN A 66 3.59 -1.97 -6.38
N LYS A 67 4.71 -1.45 -5.87
CA LYS A 67 4.90 -0.01 -5.65
C LYS A 67 4.75 0.79 -6.94
N PHE A 68 5.16 0.25 -8.08
CA PHE A 68 4.96 0.90 -9.38
C PHE A 68 3.45 0.96 -9.73
N SER A 69 2.75 -0.17 -9.75
CA SER A 69 1.33 -0.23 -10.10
C SER A 69 0.46 0.54 -9.09
N ALA A 70 0.79 0.45 -7.80
CA ALA A 70 0.11 1.18 -6.74
C ALA A 70 0.32 2.69 -6.85
N SER A 71 1.52 3.18 -7.18
CA SER A 71 1.77 4.61 -7.40
C SER A 71 0.85 5.18 -8.47
N CYS A 72 0.74 4.49 -9.61
CA CYS A 72 -0.12 4.90 -10.71
C CYS A 72 -1.61 4.93 -10.30
N GLY A 73 -2.09 3.88 -9.64
CA GLY A 73 -3.48 3.79 -9.19
C GLY A 73 -3.81 4.80 -8.10
N THR A 74 -2.94 4.93 -7.08
CA THR A 74 -3.13 5.87 -5.97
C THR A 74 -3.10 7.32 -6.45
N PHE A 75 -2.29 7.66 -7.47
CA PHE A 75 -2.31 8.97 -8.10
C PHE A 75 -3.71 9.34 -8.62
N VAL A 76 -4.37 8.42 -9.33
CA VAL A 76 -5.71 8.64 -9.87
C VAL A 76 -6.75 8.80 -8.75
N ALA A 77 -6.68 7.98 -7.69
CA ALA A 77 -7.56 8.13 -6.53
C ALA A 77 -7.32 9.47 -5.80
N THR A 78 -6.06 9.88 -5.62
CA THR A 78 -5.68 11.16 -5.00
C THR A 78 -6.25 12.33 -5.77
N MET A 79 -6.10 12.33 -7.11
CA MET A 79 -6.70 13.37 -7.96
C MET A 79 -8.23 13.46 -7.81
N ARG A 80 -8.88 12.31 -7.71
CA ARG A 80 -10.33 12.26 -7.49
C ARG A 80 -10.72 12.88 -6.15
N TYR A 81 -10.07 12.49 -5.06
CA TYR A 81 -10.37 12.99 -3.72
C TYR A 81 -10.02 14.47 -3.56
N TRP A 82 -8.98 14.94 -4.24
CA TRP A 82 -8.67 16.36 -4.30
C TRP A 82 -9.81 17.16 -4.95
N ARG A 83 -10.30 16.72 -6.12
CA ARG A 83 -11.43 17.38 -6.81
C ARG A 83 -12.73 17.33 -6.00
N CYS A 84 -12.88 16.40 -5.08
CA CYS A 84 -14.03 16.29 -4.17
C CYS A 84 -13.85 17.10 -2.86
N GLY A 85 -12.73 17.81 -2.68
CA GLY A 85 -12.50 18.65 -1.48
C GLY A 85 -12.06 17.88 -0.24
N PHE A 86 -11.72 16.59 -0.35
CA PHE A 86 -11.29 15.76 0.79
C PHE A 86 -9.82 15.99 1.20
N ILE A 87 -9.06 16.76 0.42
CA ILE A 87 -7.64 17.02 0.61
C ILE A 87 -7.38 18.49 0.90
N HIS A 88 -6.78 18.78 2.05
CA HIS A 88 -6.37 20.10 2.49
C HIS A 88 -4.85 20.24 2.41
N TRP A 89 -4.33 20.55 1.22
CA TRP A 89 -2.89 20.52 0.92
C TRP A 89 -2.02 21.31 1.91
N LYS A 90 -2.47 22.51 2.32
CA LYS A 90 -1.71 23.37 3.25
C LYS A 90 -1.41 22.68 4.59
N GLU A 91 -2.24 21.73 5.00
CA GLU A 91 -2.12 21.01 6.25
C GLU A 91 -1.31 19.71 6.12
N LEU A 92 -1.04 19.27 4.90
CA LEU A 92 -0.40 17.98 4.62
C LEU A 92 1.08 18.08 4.24
N VAL A 93 1.64 19.29 4.10
CA VAL A 93 3.05 19.46 3.68
C VAL A 93 4.01 18.73 4.61
N SER A 94 3.84 18.89 5.93
CA SER A 94 4.69 18.19 6.92
C SER A 94 4.49 16.66 6.86
N ALA A 95 3.25 16.21 6.65
CA ALA A 95 2.94 14.79 6.53
C ALA A 95 3.55 14.16 5.26
N VAL A 96 3.53 14.88 4.13
CA VAL A 96 4.17 14.43 2.89
C VAL A 96 5.69 14.27 3.08
N ILE A 97 6.35 15.28 3.68
CA ILE A 97 7.80 15.23 3.93
C ILE A 97 8.15 14.06 4.83
N THR A 98 7.44 13.89 5.95
CA THR A 98 7.71 12.79 6.89
C THR A 98 7.38 11.43 6.30
N ALA A 99 6.33 11.30 5.48
CA ALA A 99 5.99 10.09 4.74
C ALA A 99 7.08 9.69 3.75
N LEU A 100 7.60 10.65 2.97
CA LEU A 100 8.71 10.42 2.04
C LEU A 100 9.95 9.90 2.77
N ILE A 101 10.35 10.57 3.86
CA ILE A 101 11.50 10.18 4.68
C ILE A 101 11.29 8.77 5.25
N GLY A 102 10.18 8.53 5.94
CA GLY A 102 9.88 7.23 6.54
C GLY A 102 9.92 6.10 5.51
N SER A 103 9.25 6.29 4.37
CA SER A 103 9.14 5.27 3.34
C SER A 103 10.47 4.97 2.64
N TRP A 104 11.29 5.99 2.42
CA TRP A 104 12.62 5.80 1.86
C TRP A 104 13.51 4.94 2.78
N PHE A 105 13.50 5.25 4.10
CA PHE A 105 14.22 4.43 5.08
C PHE A 105 13.64 3.02 5.17
N GLY A 106 12.30 2.88 5.19
CA GLY A 106 11.64 1.58 5.24
C GLY A 106 12.02 0.69 4.05
N ALA A 107 12.02 1.24 2.84
CA ALA A 107 12.41 0.52 1.63
C ALA A 107 13.89 0.09 1.66
N ARG A 108 14.78 0.93 2.19
CA ARG A 108 16.18 0.56 2.37
C ARG A 108 16.36 -0.56 3.38
N LEU A 109 15.64 -0.51 4.51
CA LEU A 109 15.66 -1.58 5.49
C LEU A 109 15.15 -2.91 4.90
N ALA A 110 14.09 -2.87 4.09
CA ALA A 110 13.58 -4.06 3.42
C ALA A 110 14.63 -4.75 2.53
N LEU A 111 15.46 -3.98 1.83
CA LEU A 111 16.53 -4.50 0.97
C LEU A 111 17.69 -5.17 1.72
N LEU A 112 17.82 -4.91 3.03
CA LEU A 112 18.83 -5.55 3.88
C LEU A 112 18.37 -6.90 4.44
N VAL A 113 17.09 -7.22 4.34
CA VAL A 113 16.50 -8.44 4.87
C VAL A 113 16.52 -9.54 3.80
N GLU A 114 16.99 -10.72 4.16
CA GLU A 114 16.94 -11.89 3.29
C GLU A 114 15.49 -12.32 3.02
N ASN A 115 15.24 -12.85 1.81
CA ASN A 115 13.88 -13.19 1.37
C ASN A 115 13.16 -14.17 2.31
N ASP A 116 13.86 -15.12 2.91
CA ASP A 116 13.25 -16.13 3.79
C ASP A 116 12.90 -15.54 5.16
N ILE A 117 13.75 -14.68 5.71
CA ILE A 117 13.45 -13.91 6.92
C ILE A 117 12.28 -12.97 6.63
N PHE A 118 12.27 -12.35 5.45
CA PHE A 118 11.18 -11.47 5.05
C PHE A 118 9.83 -12.20 4.99
N LYS A 119 9.79 -13.43 4.46
CA LYS A 119 8.57 -14.27 4.48
C LYS A 119 8.09 -14.55 5.91
N MET A 120 9.01 -14.86 6.86
CA MET A 120 8.65 -15.07 8.26
C MET A 120 8.08 -13.80 8.91
N ILE A 121 8.69 -12.63 8.62
CA ILE A 121 8.18 -11.34 9.08
C ILE A 121 6.78 -11.09 8.53
N MET A 122 6.56 -11.39 7.25
CA MET A 122 5.23 -11.29 6.62
C MET A 122 4.21 -12.17 7.33
N LEU A 123 4.55 -13.41 7.65
CA LEU A 123 3.67 -14.35 8.37
C LEU A 123 3.22 -13.84 9.74
N VAL A 124 4.05 -13.04 10.42
CA VAL A 124 3.74 -12.46 11.73
C VAL A 124 2.98 -11.14 11.59
N ILE A 125 3.45 -10.25 10.71
CA ILE A 125 2.84 -8.92 10.56
C ILE A 125 1.44 -9.00 9.97
N LEU A 126 1.21 -9.92 9.03
CA LEU A 126 -0.07 -10.06 8.35
C LEU A 126 -1.26 -10.37 9.30
N PRO A 127 -1.17 -11.35 10.25
CA PRO A 127 -2.25 -11.59 11.23
C PRO A 127 -2.47 -10.42 12.17
N ILE A 128 -1.37 -9.80 12.64
CA ILE A 128 -1.44 -8.64 13.51
C ILE A 128 -2.18 -7.50 12.80
N THR A 129 -1.84 -7.26 11.54
CA THR A 129 -2.50 -6.26 10.69
C THR A 129 -3.99 -6.55 10.53
N ALA A 130 -4.33 -7.80 10.23
CA ALA A 130 -5.71 -8.24 10.09
C ALA A 130 -6.49 -8.07 11.40
N PHE A 131 -5.93 -8.47 12.54
CA PHE A 131 -6.56 -8.35 13.85
C PHE A 131 -6.86 -6.89 14.21
N PHE A 132 -5.92 -5.98 14.05
CA PHE A 132 -6.12 -4.55 14.35
C PHE A 132 -7.18 -3.92 13.44
N VAL A 133 -7.23 -4.31 12.17
CA VAL A 133 -8.21 -3.80 11.23
C VAL A 133 -9.62 -4.39 11.48
N LEU A 134 -9.74 -5.62 11.98
CA LEU A 134 -11.02 -6.23 12.36
C LEU A 134 -11.61 -5.61 13.63
N ASN A 135 -10.79 -5.15 14.56
CA ASN A 135 -11.24 -4.64 15.86
C ASN A 135 -11.74 -3.17 15.80
N LYS A 136 -12.79 -2.93 15.05
CA LYS A 136 -13.26 -1.64 14.52
C LYS A 136 -14.11 -0.78 15.45
N ARG A 137 -13.94 -0.77 16.72
CA ARG A 137 -14.67 0.18 17.59
C ARG A 137 -14.34 1.66 17.34
N THR A 138 -13.30 1.93 16.52
CA THR A 138 -12.72 3.26 16.35
C THR A 138 -13.46 4.16 15.35
N LEU A 139 -14.10 3.60 14.30
CA LEU A 139 -14.69 4.37 13.19
C LEU A 139 -16.09 4.98 13.52
N SER A 140 -16.72 4.59 14.62
CA SER A 140 -18.10 4.98 14.90
C SER A 140 -18.29 6.01 16.01
N LYS A 141 -17.21 6.42 16.69
CA LYS A 141 -17.31 7.41 17.78
C LYS A 141 -16.99 8.81 17.23
N TYR A 142 -17.98 9.71 17.29
CA TYR A 142 -17.73 11.15 17.12
C TYR A 142 -16.71 11.61 18.17
N ARG A 143 -15.68 12.31 17.71
CA ARG A 143 -14.66 12.89 18.58
C ARG A 143 -14.52 14.37 18.25
N TYR A 144 -14.36 15.18 19.28
CA TYR A 144 -14.09 16.60 19.10
C TYR A 144 -12.76 16.80 18.38
N PRO A 145 -12.72 17.62 17.31
CA PRO A 145 -11.49 17.87 16.58
C PRO A 145 -10.48 18.62 17.46
N TYR A 146 -9.21 18.29 17.28
CA TYR A 146 -8.13 19.07 17.90
C TYR A 146 -7.88 20.38 17.15
N PRO A 147 -7.18 21.37 17.79
CA PRO A 147 -6.65 22.52 17.08
C PRO A 147 -5.80 22.10 15.87
N VAL A 148 -5.89 22.87 14.78
CA VAL A 148 -5.24 22.52 13.48
C VAL A 148 -3.77 22.16 13.64
N ARG A 149 -3.00 22.96 14.41
CA ARG A 149 -1.57 22.71 14.64
C ARG A 149 -1.30 21.33 15.29
N LYS A 150 -2.11 20.97 16.28
CA LYS A 150 -1.98 19.67 16.98
C LYS A 150 -2.35 18.53 16.03
N THR A 151 -3.44 18.67 15.26
CA THR A 151 -3.86 17.70 14.26
C THR A 151 -2.74 17.46 13.24
N ASN A 152 -2.14 18.52 12.68
CA ASN A 152 -1.09 18.43 11.68
C ASN A 152 0.18 17.74 12.21
N ASN A 153 0.56 18.02 13.46
CA ASN A 153 1.70 17.36 14.09
C ASN A 153 1.44 15.84 14.29
N ILE A 154 0.22 15.48 14.71
CA ILE A 154 -0.18 14.07 14.84
C ILE A 154 -0.16 13.40 13.46
N ILE A 155 -0.72 14.03 12.44
CA ILE A 155 -0.73 13.48 11.06
C ILE A 155 0.70 13.28 10.57
N ALA A 156 1.60 14.24 10.77
CA ALA A 156 2.99 14.14 10.36
C ALA A 156 3.75 13.01 11.07
N PHE A 157 3.51 12.84 12.37
CA PHE A 157 4.09 11.71 13.13
C PHE A 157 3.57 10.36 12.67
N LEU A 158 2.25 10.23 12.47
CA LEU A 158 1.65 9.02 11.93
C LEU A 158 2.15 8.73 10.51
N ALA A 159 2.33 9.76 9.68
CA ALA A 159 2.85 9.64 8.33
C ALA A 159 4.31 9.13 8.31
N LEU A 160 5.14 9.55 9.28
CA LEU A 160 6.51 9.03 9.42
C LEU A 160 6.50 7.52 9.76
N LEU A 161 5.75 7.13 10.80
CA LEU A 161 5.69 5.74 11.27
C LEU A 161 5.08 4.82 10.20
N MET A 162 3.96 5.25 9.63
CA MET A 162 3.28 4.47 8.59
C MET A 162 4.06 4.50 7.27
N GLY A 163 4.82 5.57 7.00
CA GLY A 163 5.74 5.63 5.89
C GLY A 163 6.86 4.60 6.03
N LEU A 164 7.48 4.50 7.21
CA LEU A 164 8.50 3.47 7.48
C LEU A 164 7.94 2.06 7.26
N TYR A 165 6.76 1.77 7.80
CA TYR A 165 6.07 0.52 7.60
C TYR A 165 5.73 0.26 6.13
N ASP A 166 5.21 1.26 5.41
CA ASP A 166 4.82 1.14 4.00
C ASP A 166 6.02 0.94 3.07
N GLY A 167 7.13 1.61 3.35
CA GLY A 167 8.37 1.40 2.61
C GLY A 167 8.97 0.03 2.84
N PHE A 168 8.90 -0.47 4.08
CA PHE A 168 9.43 -1.78 4.45
C PHE A 168 8.58 -2.93 3.92
N TYR A 169 7.25 -2.85 4.10
CA TYR A 169 6.34 -3.94 3.77
C TYR A 169 5.11 -3.50 2.97
N GLY A 170 4.28 -2.61 3.48
CA GLY A 170 3.20 -1.91 2.82
C GLY A 170 1.77 -2.43 2.95
N PRO A 171 1.46 -3.74 3.03
CA PRO A 171 0.09 -4.20 3.07
C PRO A 171 -0.71 -3.64 4.26
N GLY A 172 -1.88 -3.07 3.96
CA GLY A 172 -2.77 -2.52 4.99
C GLY A 172 -2.41 -1.11 5.49
N THR A 173 -1.30 -0.51 5.06
CA THR A 173 -0.87 0.83 5.47
C THR A 173 -1.99 1.85 5.39
N GLY A 174 -2.70 1.92 4.28
CA GLY A 174 -3.78 2.88 4.10
C GLY A 174 -4.94 2.65 5.05
N THR A 175 -5.28 1.39 5.33
CA THR A 175 -6.34 1.08 6.30
C THR A 175 -5.93 1.49 7.72
N PHE A 176 -4.70 1.16 8.14
CA PHE A 176 -4.19 1.59 9.45
C PHE A 176 -4.12 3.09 9.57
N LEU A 177 -3.55 3.74 8.57
CA LEU A 177 -3.43 5.19 8.58
C LEU A 177 -4.81 5.86 8.68
N MET A 178 -5.79 5.40 7.91
CA MET A 178 -7.16 5.91 7.98
C MET A 178 -7.77 5.73 9.37
N LEU A 179 -7.60 4.54 9.98
CA LEU A 179 -8.08 4.26 11.34
C LEU A 179 -7.39 5.15 12.39
N MET A 180 -6.07 5.36 12.28
CA MET A 180 -5.30 6.23 13.17
C MET A 180 -5.68 7.70 12.99
N LEU A 181 -5.92 8.15 11.76
CA LEU A 181 -6.34 9.51 11.48
C LEU A 181 -7.70 9.82 12.11
N VAL A 182 -8.66 8.92 11.98
CA VAL A 182 -9.97 9.07 12.65
C VAL A 182 -9.85 8.91 14.17
N GLY A 183 -9.12 7.88 14.62
CA GLY A 183 -9.05 7.50 16.03
C GLY A 183 -8.12 8.36 16.89
N ILE A 184 -7.00 8.82 16.35
CA ILE A 184 -5.95 9.52 17.10
C ILE A 184 -5.89 11.00 16.71
N ALA A 185 -5.97 11.33 15.40
CA ALA A 185 -5.94 12.71 14.94
C ALA A 185 -7.31 13.40 14.95
N HIS A 186 -8.40 12.65 15.22
CA HIS A 186 -9.77 13.14 15.32
C HIS A 186 -10.25 13.88 14.06
N VAL A 187 -9.83 13.45 12.88
CA VAL A 187 -10.31 14.00 11.61
C VAL A 187 -11.56 13.24 11.11
N SER A 188 -12.39 13.91 10.32
CA SER A 188 -13.54 13.24 9.68
C SER A 188 -13.10 12.11 8.75
N LEU A 189 -13.98 11.15 8.49
CA LEU A 189 -13.62 9.98 7.67
C LEU A 189 -13.27 10.39 6.22
N GLU A 190 -13.99 11.35 5.65
CA GLU A 190 -13.73 11.87 4.29
C GLU A 190 -12.34 12.50 4.22
N ARG A 191 -12.01 13.34 5.20
CA ARG A 191 -10.68 13.94 5.31
C ARG A 191 -9.59 12.87 5.56
N ALA A 192 -9.87 11.87 6.40
CA ALA A 192 -8.94 10.77 6.65
C ALA A 192 -8.65 9.97 5.38
N VAL A 193 -9.68 9.67 4.56
CA VAL A 193 -9.50 8.98 3.27
C VAL A 193 -8.65 9.82 2.32
N GLY A 194 -8.96 11.12 2.15
CA GLY A 194 -8.17 12.02 1.30
C GLY A 194 -6.71 12.14 1.76
N THR A 195 -6.49 12.37 3.07
CA THR A 195 -5.17 12.45 3.69
C THR A 195 -4.37 11.15 3.52
N THR A 196 -5.03 10.01 3.73
CA THR A 196 -4.41 8.68 3.53
C THR A 196 -3.91 8.51 2.10
N LYS A 197 -4.67 8.96 1.10
CA LYS A 197 -4.24 8.83 -0.30
C LYS A 197 -3.04 9.70 -0.65
N VAL A 198 -2.97 10.91 -0.12
CA VAL A 198 -1.79 11.77 -0.28
C VAL A 198 -0.56 11.13 0.35
N ILE A 199 -0.67 10.63 1.58
CA ILE A 199 0.43 9.97 2.29
C ILE A 199 0.84 8.69 1.55
N ASN A 200 -0.11 7.82 1.16
CA ASN A 200 0.17 6.59 0.42
C ASN A 200 0.83 6.86 -0.95
N LEU A 201 0.43 7.92 -1.64
CA LEU A 201 1.10 8.31 -2.89
C LEU A 201 2.55 8.70 -2.61
N SER A 202 2.78 9.51 -1.59
CA SER A 202 4.13 9.94 -1.19
C SER A 202 5.00 8.75 -0.80
N THR A 203 4.49 7.83 0.02
CA THR A 203 5.23 6.64 0.44
C THR A 203 5.52 5.69 -0.72
N ASN A 204 4.55 5.50 -1.62
CA ASN A 204 4.74 4.68 -2.81
C ASN A 204 5.80 5.27 -3.74
N ILE A 205 5.82 6.58 -3.97
CA ILE A 205 6.85 7.24 -4.80
C ILE A 205 8.23 7.10 -4.16
N ALA A 206 8.35 7.35 -2.85
CA ALA A 206 9.63 7.26 -2.14
C ALA A 206 10.18 5.83 -2.15
N SER A 207 9.39 4.83 -1.79
CA SER A 207 9.82 3.43 -1.82
C SER A 207 10.07 2.94 -3.24
N LEU A 208 9.24 3.33 -4.21
CA LEU A 208 9.44 2.99 -5.61
C LEU A 208 10.80 3.47 -6.12
N SER A 209 11.21 4.69 -5.77
CA SER A 209 12.52 5.22 -6.17
C SER A 209 13.67 4.33 -5.69
N VAL A 210 13.58 3.82 -4.46
CA VAL A 210 14.56 2.90 -3.90
C VAL A 210 14.55 1.56 -4.65
N TYR A 211 13.37 0.96 -4.86
CA TYR A 211 13.26 -0.34 -5.54
C TYR A 211 13.67 -0.26 -7.03
N LEU A 212 13.40 0.87 -7.70
CA LEU A 212 13.84 1.10 -9.09
C LEU A 212 15.36 1.11 -9.21
N VAL A 213 16.03 1.88 -8.35
CA VAL A 213 17.50 1.98 -8.37
C VAL A 213 18.16 0.61 -8.12
N HIS A 214 17.50 -0.26 -7.34
CA HIS A 214 18.02 -1.61 -7.05
C HIS A 214 17.52 -2.68 -8.01
N GLY A 215 16.81 -2.32 -9.10
CA GLY A 215 16.34 -3.26 -10.12
C GLY A 215 15.30 -4.26 -9.61
N LYS A 216 14.49 -3.85 -8.61
CA LYS A 216 13.48 -4.70 -7.95
C LYS A 216 12.08 -4.55 -8.54
N VAL A 217 11.94 -3.97 -9.72
CA VAL A 217 10.68 -3.75 -10.42
C VAL A 217 10.67 -4.55 -11.71
N LEU A 218 9.70 -5.45 -11.86
CA LEU A 218 9.46 -6.21 -13.08
C LEU A 218 8.61 -5.40 -14.05
N PHE A 219 9.23 -4.60 -14.91
CA PHE A 219 8.55 -3.64 -15.76
C PHE A 219 7.43 -4.21 -16.65
N PRO A 220 7.58 -5.31 -17.40
CA PRO A 220 6.50 -5.82 -18.23
C PRO A 220 5.21 -6.08 -17.43
N LEU A 221 5.36 -6.76 -16.28
CA LEU A 221 4.23 -7.07 -15.40
C LEU A 221 3.73 -5.81 -14.68
N ALA A 222 4.64 -4.94 -14.22
CA ALA A 222 4.28 -3.70 -13.53
C ALA A 222 3.46 -2.75 -14.40
N LEU A 223 3.81 -2.59 -15.68
CA LEU A 223 3.10 -1.72 -16.63
C LEU A 223 1.67 -2.20 -16.88
N VAL A 224 1.51 -3.49 -17.19
CA VAL A 224 0.17 -4.06 -17.43
C VAL A 224 -0.66 -3.99 -16.14
N ALA A 225 -0.10 -4.38 -15.02
CA ALA A 225 -0.76 -4.31 -13.71
C ALA A 225 -1.14 -2.87 -13.33
N ALA A 226 -0.33 -1.86 -13.70
CA ALA A 226 -0.65 -0.45 -13.45
C ALA A 226 -1.94 -0.03 -14.16
N ILE A 227 -2.20 -0.48 -15.39
CA ILE A 227 -3.44 -0.18 -16.12
C ILE A 227 -4.66 -0.69 -15.34
N PHE A 228 -4.60 -1.93 -14.86
CA PHE A 228 -5.68 -2.51 -14.05
C PHE A 228 -5.80 -1.84 -12.68
N GLY A 229 -4.67 -1.51 -12.05
CA GLY A 229 -4.63 -0.76 -10.79
C GLY A 229 -5.24 0.65 -10.91
N ILE A 230 -4.96 1.35 -12.01
CA ILE A 230 -5.58 2.65 -12.35
C ILE A 230 -7.09 2.49 -12.48
N ALA A 231 -7.54 1.51 -13.27
CA ALA A 231 -8.97 1.27 -13.48
C ALA A 231 -9.69 0.94 -12.16
N GLY A 232 -9.10 0.06 -11.33
CA GLY A 232 -9.63 -0.28 -10.02
C GLY A 232 -9.72 0.94 -9.09
N ASN A 233 -8.64 1.71 -8.96
CA ASN A 233 -8.61 2.93 -8.15
C ASN A 233 -9.60 3.99 -8.64
N PHE A 234 -9.74 4.19 -9.95
CA PHE A 234 -10.70 5.14 -10.53
C PHE A 234 -12.13 4.76 -10.16
N ILE A 235 -12.49 3.49 -10.37
CA ILE A 235 -13.85 3.00 -10.06
C ILE A 235 -14.09 3.03 -8.55
N GLY A 236 -13.14 2.56 -7.73
CA GLY A 236 -13.23 2.57 -6.28
C GLY A 236 -13.40 3.98 -5.70
N ALA A 237 -12.58 4.94 -6.15
CA ALA A 237 -12.68 6.33 -5.71
C ALA A 237 -14.02 6.97 -6.15
N ARG A 238 -14.50 6.66 -7.37
CA ARG A 238 -15.80 7.11 -7.84
C ARG A 238 -16.95 6.50 -7.02
N TYR A 239 -16.83 5.25 -6.66
CA TYR A 239 -17.83 4.56 -5.85
C TYR A 239 -17.87 5.15 -4.43
N PHE A 240 -16.72 5.36 -3.78
CA PHE A 240 -16.64 5.98 -2.46
C PHE A 240 -17.26 7.39 -2.45
N THR A 241 -16.92 8.24 -3.41
CA THR A 241 -17.43 9.62 -3.47
C THR A 241 -18.94 9.72 -3.72
N ARG A 242 -19.58 8.64 -4.23
CA ARG A 242 -21.03 8.58 -4.45
C ARG A 242 -21.79 7.93 -3.29
N LYS A 243 -21.24 6.88 -2.69
CA LYS A 243 -21.91 6.05 -1.66
C LYS A 243 -21.50 6.43 -0.24
N GLY A 244 -20.43 7.25 -0.10
CA GLY A 244 -19.93 7.73 1.19
C GLY A 244 -19.32 6.64 2.07
N SER A 245 -19.29 6.92 3.37
CA SER A 245 -18.62 6.09 4.38
C SER A 245 -19.23 4.71 4.62
N ASN A 246 -20.48 4.50 4.22
CA ASN A 246 -21.21 3.25 4.54
C ASN A 246 -20.60 2.01 3.91
N ILE A 247 -19.87 2.17 2.80
CA ILE A 247 -19.20 1.07 2.09
C ILE A 247 -17.81 0.74 2.60
N VAL A 248 -17.17 1.63 3.35
CA VAL A 248 -15.81 1.39 3.86
C VAL A 248 -15.78 0.16 4.76
N LYS A 249 -16.74 0.07 5.69
CA LYS A 249 -16.82 -1.05 6.65
C LYS A 249 -16.96 -2.43 5.98
N PRO A 250 -17.95 -2.67 5.11
CA PRO A 250 -18.12 -4.00 4.50
C PRO A 250 -16.92 -4.38 3.61
N ILE A 251 -16.36 -3.45 2.86
CA ILE A 251 -15.20 -3.74 2.00
C ILE A 251 -13.99 -4.12 2.85
N ILE A 252 -13.70 -3.39 3.92
CA ILE A 252 -12.62 -3.76 4.84
C ILE A 252 -12.86 -5.16 5.43
N ILE A 253 -14.09 -5.51 5.83
CA ILE A 253 -14.40 -6.85 6.37
C ILE A 253 -14.12 -7.93 5.33
N VAL A 254 -14.61 -7.77 4.10
CA VAL A 254 -14.40 -8.75 3.02
C VAL A 254 -12.92 -8.96 2.74
N VAL A 255 -12.15 -7.87 2.61
CA VAL A 255 -10.70 -7.95 2.36
C VAL A 255 -9.98 -8.71 3.46
N LEU A 256 -10.31 -8.40 4.70
CA LEU A 256 -9.68 -9.04 5.85
C LEU A 256 -10.08 -10.51 6.00
N THR A 257 -11.33 -10.85 5.67
CA THR A 257 -11.79 -12.24 5.69
C THR A 257 -11.02 -13.06 4.64
N ILE A 258 -10.92 -12.56 3.39
CA ILE A 258 -10.15 -13.22 2.33
C ILE A 258 -8.69 -13.37 2.76
N PHE A 259 -8.13 -12.34 3.34
CA PHE A 259 -6.77 -12.36 3.84
C PHE A 259 -6.56 -13.35 4.98
N PHE A 260 -7.47 -13.40 5.96
CA PHE A 260 -7.41 -14.33 7.08
C PHE A 260 -7.53 -15.78 6.61
N ILE A 261 -8.44 -16.08 5.67
CA ILE A 261 -8.57 -17.40 5.08
C ILE A 261 -7.27 -17.81 4.40
N LYS A 262 -6.66 -16.92 3.61
CA LYS A 262 -5.38 -17.20 2.95
C LYS A 262 -4.27 -17.48 3.96
N LEU A 263 -4.19 -16.70 5.01
CA LEU A 263 -3.19 -16.87 6.06
C LEU A 263 -3.34 -18.22 6.78
N CYS A 264 -4.59 -18.59 7.14
CA CYS A 264 -4.86 -19.90 7.71
C CYS A 264 -4.45 -21.03 6.75
N TRP A 265 -4.76 -20.87 5.47
CA TRP A 265 -4.34 -21.84 4.45
C TRP A 265 -2.82 -22.00 4.39
N GLU A 266 -2.06 -20.88 4.38
CA GLU A 266 -0.58 -20.93 4.35
C GLU A 266 0.04 -21.49 5.64
N LEU A 267 -0.64 -21.36 6.80
CA LEU A 267 -0.15 -21.90 8.09
C LEU A 267 -0.50 -23.36 8.32
N PHE A 268 -1.66 -23.82 7.85
CA PHE A 268 -2.20 -25.14 8.22
C PHE A 268 -2.18 -26.18 7.07
N VAL A 269 -2.02 -25.75 5.83
CA VAL A 269 -2.05 -26.65 4.64
C VAL A 269 -0.66 -26.86 4.03
N LYS A 270 0.35 -26.20 4.58
CA LYS A 270 1.76 -26.44 4.27
C LYS A 270 2.39 -27.20 5.42
#